data_b6e480dc94219c8e048965d43e099fa9
#
_entry.id   b6e480dc94219c8e048965d43e099fa9
#
_cell.length_a   1.000
_cell.length_b   1.000
_cell.length_c   1.000
_cell.angle_alpha   90.00
_cell.angle_beta   90.00
_cell.angle_gamma   90.00
#
_symmetry.space_group_name_H-M   'P 1'
#
loop_
_entity.id
_entity.type
_entity.pdbx_description
1 polymer ?
#
loop_
_entity_poly.entity_id
_entity_poly.type
_entity_poly.pdbx_seq_one_letter_code
_entity_poly.pdbx_strand_id
1 'polypeptide(L)'
;MLMATNSMEISINASAEDVWAILADFPAIAMWVPMIQHSCSITQATSGVGATRRVQIAQQTLVETVTVWEPQQRLAYTIEGMPPIVGIATTTWTLQPSPKGTRVTISTEIPSSRNPAKRFAATKALERMSLAARFMTTGLRQEAATRGREVTQ
;
A
#
# COMPACT_ATOMS: atom_id res chain seq x y z
N MET A 1 -18.82 5.72 12.95
CA MET A 1 -17.50 6.33 12.88
C MET A 1 -17.30 6.95 11.50
N LEU A 2 -16.88 8.21 11.46
CA LEU A 2 -16.59 8.88 10.20
C LEU A 2 -15.22 8.46 9.68
N MET A 3 -15.13 8.24 8.36
CA MET A 3 -13.89 7.90 7.69
C MET A 3 -13.62 8.90 6.56
N ALA A 4 -12.37 9.31 6.39
CA ALA A 4 -11.91 10.02 5.21
C ALA A 4 -11.23 9.00 4.30
N THR A 5 -11.58 9.00 3.03
CA THR A 5 -11.13 7.96 2.09
C THR A 5 -10.57 8.60 0.82
N ASN A 6 -9.51 8.00 0.30
CA ASN A 6 -8.98 8.32 -1.02
C ASN A 6 -8.74 7.03 -1.78
N SER A 7 -8.94 7.07 -3.09
CA SER A 7 -8.82 5.91 -3.96
C SER A 7 -8.17 6.30 -5.28
N MET A 8 -7.35 5.41 -5.82
CA MET A 8 -6.67 5.60 -7.10
C MET A 8 -6.62 4.27 -7.84
N GLU A 9 -6.86 4.31 -9.16
CA GLU A 9 -6.87 3.14 -10.01
C GLU A 9 -5.85 3.28 -11.14
N ILE A 10 -5.14 2.20 -11.44
CA ILE A 10 -4.24 2.11 -12.59
C ILE A 10 -4.42 0.77 -13.29
N SER A 11 -3.98 0.72 -14.56
CA SER A 11 -3.90 -0.54 -15.30
C SER A 11 -2.43 -0.96 -15.41
N ILE A 12 -2.16 -2.24 -15.15
CA ILE A 12 -0.82 -2.81 -15.24
C ILE A 12 -0.85 -3.93 -16.29
N ASN A 13 0.10 -3.90 -17.21
CA ASN A 13 0.22 -4.91 -18.25
C ASN A 13 0.97 -6.13 -17.70
N ALA A 14 0.34 -6.82 -16.77
CA ALA A 14 0.83 -8.04 -16.15
C ALA A 14 -0.36 -8.80 -15.56
N SER A 15 -0.22 -10.10 -15.39
CA SER A 15 -1.28 -10.92 -14.80
C SER A 15 -1.51 -10.58 -13.33
N ALA A 16 -2.70 -10.90 -12.82
CA ALA A 16 -2.98 -10.72 -11.39
C ALA A 16 -2.02 -11.56 -10.53
N GLU A 17 -1.59 -12.72 -11.03
CA GLU A 17 -0.59 -13.56 -10.36
C GLU A 17 0.74 -12.83 -10.23
N ASP A 18 1.23 -12.22 -11.31
CA ASP A 18 2.50 -11.50 -11.32
C ASP A 18 2.46 -10.25 -10.45
N VAL A 19 1.36 -9.49 -10.51
CA VAL A 19 1.19 -8.30 -9.66
C VAL A 19 1.11 -8.70 -8.19
N TRP A 20 0.36 -9.76 -7.90
CA TRP A 20 0.26 -10.26 -6.53
C TRP A 20 1.60 -10.69 -5.96
N ALA A 21 2.44 -11.34 -6.77
CA ALA A 21 3.77 -11.79 -6.33
C ALA A 21 4.62 -10.62 -5.81
N ILE A 22 4.47 -9.44 -6.39
CA ILE A 22 5.18 -8.24 -5.93
C ILE A 22 4.62 -7.77 -4.58
N LEU A 23 3.30 -7.65 -4.47
CA LEU A 23 2.64 -7.21 -3.25
C LEU A 23 2.82 -8.21 -2.11
N ALA A 24 2.81 -9.50 -2.43
CA ALA A 24 2.90 -10.59 -1.46
C ALA A 24 4.28 -10.72 -0.82
N ASP A 25 5.32 -10.21 -1.46
CA ASP A 25 6.62 -10.05 -0.83
C ASP A 25 6.59 -8.80 0.05
N PHE A 26 5.76 -8.88 1.08
CA PHE A 26 5.34 -7.75 1.89
C PHE A 26 6.49 -6.97 2.52
N PRO A 27 7.54 -7.63 3.10
CA PRO A 27 8.66 -6.89 3.70
C PRO A 27 9.53 -6.17 2.68
N ALA A 28 9.44 -6.50 1.40
CA ALA A 28 10.35 -6.01 0.36
C ALA A 28 9.85 -4.76 -0.36
N ILE A 29 8.87 -4.05 0.18
CA ILE A 29 8.26 -2.90 -0.48
C ILE A 29 9.28 -1.81 -0.86
N ALA A 30 10.35 -1.64 -0.07
CA ALA A 30 11.40 -0.66 -0.38
C ALA A 30 12.13 -0.97 -1.68
N MET A 31 12.06 -2.22 -2.17
CA MET A 31 12.74 -2.61 -3.41
C MET A 31 12.09 -2.00 -4.65
N TRP A 32 10.79 -1.69 -4.58
CA TRP A 32 10.08 -1.17 -5.76
C TRP A 32 9.38 0.18 -5.53
N VAL A 33 9.45 0.74 -4.31
CA VAL A 33 8.94 2.09 -4.02
C VAL A 33 10.11 2.98 -3.63
N PRO A 34 10.59 3.84 -4.54
CA PRO A 34 11.81 4.63 -4.30
C PRO A 34 11.74 5.56 -3.09
N MET A 35 10.55 6.08 -2.73
CA MET A 35 10.39 6.96 -1.58
C MET A 35 10.56 6.23 -0.25
N ILE A 36 10.47 4.90 -0.23
CA ILE A 36 10.69 4.09 0.95
C ILE A 36 12.18 3.74 1.04
N GLN A 37 12.85 4.27 2.05
CA GLN A 37 14.29 4.10 2.21
C GLN A 37 14.64 2.72 2.75
N HIS A 38 13.81 2.19 3.63
CA HIS A 38 14.02 0.93 4.31
C HIS A 38 12.69 0.23 4.57
N SER A 39 12.69 -1.08 4.42
CA SER A 39 11.59 -1.92 4.88
C SER A 39 12.12 -3.26 5.35
N CYS A 40 11.51 -3.81 6.39
CA CYS A 40 11.87 -5.13 6.91
C CYS A 40 10.68 -5.74 7.65
N SER A 41 10.68 -7.07 7.73
CA SER A 41 9.72 -7.79 8.56
C SER A 41 10.09 -7.63 10.03
N ILE A 42 9.09 -7.40 10.89
CA ILE A 42 9.27 -7.42 12.34
C ILE A 42 8.53 -8.57 12.99
N THR A 43 7.89 -9.42 12.19
CA THR A 43 7.27 -10.67 12.62
C THR A 43 8.01 -11.85 11.99
N GLN A 44 7.90 -13.02 12.61
CA GLN A 44 8.48 -14.23 12.04
C GLN A 44 7.80 -14.59 10.72
N ALA A 45 6.46 -14.53 10.68
CA ALA A 45 5.72 -14.71 9.44
C ALA A 45 5.89 -13.46 8.55
N THR A 46 6.21 -13.67 7.28
CA THR A 46 6.41 -12.59 6.30
C THR A 46 5.24 -12.46 5.33
N SER A 47 4.22 -13.30 5.48
CA SER A 47 3.04 -13.33 4.62
C SER A 47 1.80 -13.70 5.43
N GLY A 48 0.63 -13.38 4.88
CA GLY A 48 -0.66 -13.68 5.52
C GLY A 48 -1.08 -12.64 6.53
N VAL A 49 -2.28 -12.82 7.07
CA VAL A 49 -2.84 -11.93 8.09
C VAL A 49 -1.94 -11.94 9.34
N GLY A 50 -1.64 -10.76 9.86
CA GLY A 50 -0.76 -10.60 11.01
C GLY A 50 0.69 -10.32 10.67
N ALA A 51 1.14 -10.60 9.44
CA ALA A 51 2.49 -10.23 9.00
C ALA A 51 2.66 -8.72 9.14
N THR A 52 3.76 -8.31 9.74
CA THR A 52 4.00 -6.91 10.07
C THR A 52 5.36 -6.48 9.55
N ARG A 53 5.41 -5.31 8.93
CA ARG A 53 6.65 -4.72 8.42
C ARG A 53 6.87 -3.34 9.01
N ARG A 54 8.13 -2.96 9.07
CA ARG A 54 8.55 -1.60 9.42
C ARG A 54 8.97 -0.91 8.14
N VAL A 55 8.51 0.32 7.94
CA VAL A 55 8.78 1.11 6.75
C VAL A 55 9.37 2.45 7.17
N GLN A 56 10.46 2.87 6.54
CA GLN A 56 11.09 4.15 6.79
C GLN A 56 10.90 5.07 5.58
N ILE A 57 10.22 6.20 5.80
CA ILE A 57 10.01 7.23 4.79
C ILE A 57 10.53 8.54 5.39
N ALA A 58 11.62 9.07 4.83
CA ALA A 58 12.28 10.27 5.36
C ALA A 58 12.59 10.08 6.85
N GLN A 59 12.08 10.93 7.72
CA GLN A 59 12.31 10.83 9.17
C GLN A 59 11.19 10.10 9.90
N GLN A 60 10.26 9.51 9.15
CA GLN A 60 9.09 8.87 9.72
C GLN A 60 9.21 7.35 9.63
N THR A 61 8.94 6.67 10.74
CA THR A 61 8.87 5.21 10.82
C THR A 61 7.41 4.79 10.94
N LEU A 62 6.97 3.94 10.03
CA LEU A 62 5.62 3.40 10.04
C LEU A 62 5.67 1.89 10.29
N VAL A 63 4.65 1.39 10.98
CA VAL A 63 4.47 -0.05 11.22
C VAL A 63 3.17 -0.46 10.53
N GLU A 64 3.27 -1.44 9.64
CA GLU A 64 2.16 -1.87 8.81
C GLU A 64 1.87 -3.34 9.06
N THR A 65 0.62 -3.65 9.41
CA THR A 65 0.18 -5.01 9.76
C THR A 65 -0.93 -5.46 8.84
N VAL A 66 -0.76 -6.62 8.21
CA VAL A 66 -1.74 -7.19 7.29
C VAL A 66 -3.01 -7.59 8.03
N THR A 67 -4.15 -7.12 7.53
CA THR A 67 -5.49 -7.45 8.05
C THR A 67 -6.31 -8.27 7.06
N VAL A 68 -6.03 -8.17 5.76
CA VAL A 68 -6.68 -8.97 4.71
C VAL A 68 -5.61 -9.51 3.77
N TRP A 69 -5.66 -10.81 3.50
CA TRP A 69 -4.72 -11.47 2.61
C TRP A 69 -5.48 -12.44 1.72
N GLU A 70 -5.91 -11.96 0.57
CA GLU A 70 -6.64 -12.75 -0.42
C GLU A 70 -5.79 -12.82 -1.69
N PRO A 71 -5.05 -13.92 -1.92
CA PRO A 71 -4.13 -14.03 -3.06
C PRO A 71 -4.75 -13.64 -4.38
N GLN A 72 -4.05 -12.79 -5.12
CA GLN A 72 -4.44 -12.28 -6.45
C GLN A 72 -5.71 -11.41 -6.44
N GLN A 73 -6.29 -11.12 -5.28
CA GLN A 73 -7.52 -10.35 -5.18
C GLN A 73 -7.38 -9.12 -4.30
N ARG A 74 -6.93 -9.28 -3.06
CA ARG A 74 -6.96 -8.16 -2.12
C ARG A 74 -5.91 -8.30 -1.02
N LEU A 75 -5.20 -7.21 -0.77
CA LEU A 75 -4.28 -7.05 0.35
C LEU A 75 -4.66 -5.79 1.10
N ALA A 76 -4.87 -5.90 2.40
CA ALA A 76 -5.12 -4.74 3.24
C ALA A 76 -4.22 -4.78 4.47
N TYR A 77 -3.80 -3.60 4.91
CA TYR A 77 -2.99 -3.47 6.11
C TYR A 77 -3.26 -2.15 6.82
N THR A 78 -3.08 -2.17 8.13
CA THR A 78 -3.14 -0.97 8.96
C THR A 78 -1.79 -0.29 8.99
N ILE A 79 -1.78 1.01 9.19
CA ILE A 79 -0.58 1.85 9.25
C ILE A 79 -0.57 2.58 10.58
N GLU A 80 0.43 2.29 11.40
CA GLU A 80 0.68 2.96 12.67
C GLU A 80 1.98 3.77 12.60
N GLY A 81 2.08 4.82 13.41
CA GLY A 81 3.25 5.68 13.46
C GLY A 81 3.03 7.08 12.94
N MET A 82 1.82 7.38 12.47
CA MET A 82 1.43 8.75 12.14
C MET A 82 1.14 9.55 13.43
N PRO A 83 1.08 10.91 13.35
CA PRO A 83 0.74 11.69 14.52
C PRO A 83 -0.54 11.19 15.21
N PRO A 84 -0.60 11.17 16.55
CA PRO A 84 -1.76 10.58 17.27
C PRO A 84 -3.10 11.18 16.88
N ILE A 85 -3.13 12.45 16.46
CA ILE A 85 -4.37 13.12 16.04
C ILE A 85 -4.95 12.48 14.76
N VAL A 86 -4.11 11.86 13.93
CA VAL A 86 -4.53 11.18 12.69
C VAL A 86 -5.11 9.80 13.00
N GLY A 87 -4.50 9.09 13.95
CA GLY A 87 -4.89 7.72 14.29
C GLY A 87 -4.30 6.70 13.34
N ILE A 88 -4.97 5.56 13.23
CA ILE A 88 -4.52 4.41 12.42
C ILE A 88 -5.19 4.45 11.06
N ALA A 89 -4.40 4.46 10.00
CA ALA A 89 -4.90 4.38 8.62
C ALA A 89 -4.99 2.92 8.18
N THR A 90 -5.80 2.68 7.15
CA THR A 90 -5.88 1.37 6.49
C THR A 90 -5.71 1.58 4.99
N THR A 91 -4.80 0.81 4.39
CA THR A 91 -4.61 0.79 2.94
C THR A 91 -5.07 -0.56 2.41
N THR A 92 -5.82 -0.52 1.31
CA THR A 92 -6.31 -1.71 0.61
C THR A 92 -5.90 -1.67 -0.84
N TRP A 93 -5.26 -2.76 -1.30
CA TRP A 93 -4.97 -3.01 -2.70
C TRP A 93 -5.97 -4.03 -3.21
N THR A 94 -6.63 -3.71 -4.32
CA THR A 94 -7.59 -4.62 -4.98
C THR A 94 -7.12 -4.87 -6.40
N LEU A 95 -7.09 -6.14 -6.81
CA LEU A 95 -6.67 -6.57 -8.13
C LEU A 95 -7.87 -7.16 -8.86
N GLN A 96 -8.10 -6.72 -10.10
CA GLN A 96 -9.13 -7.26 -10.97
C GLN A 96 -8.52 -7.58 -12.32
N PRO A 97 -8.68 -8.81 -12.84
CA PRO A 97 -8.26 -9.14 -14.21
C PRO A 97 -8.95 -8.22 -15.21
N SER A 98 -8.22 -7.83 -16.26
CA SER A 98 -8.74 -7.00 -17.34
C SER A 98 -8.22 -7.56 -18.66
N PRO A 99 -8.79 -7.13 -19.82
CA PRO A 99 -8.36 -7.65 -21.13
C PRO A 99 -6.88 -7.47 -21.42
N LYS A 100 -6.24 -6.45 -20.84
CA LYS A 100 -4.83 -6.12 -21.09
C LYS A 100 -3.93 -6.35 -19.89
N GLY A 101 -4.38 -7.10 -18.87
CA GLY A 101 -3.60 -7.36 -17.68
C GLY A 101 -4.40 -7.28 -16.41
N THR A 102 -4.05 -6.35 -15.52
CA THR A 102 -4.68 -6.22 -14.22
C THR A 102 -5.03 -4.77 -13.93
N ARG A 103 -6.25 -4.55 -13.46
CA ARG A 103 -6.66 -3.27 -12.89
C ARG A 103 -6.37 -3.31 -11.41
N VAL A 104 -5.59 -2.34 -10.94
CA VAL A 104 -5.16 -2.24 -9.54
C VAL A 104 -5.75 -0.99 -8.94
N THR A 105 -6.42 -1.14 -7.82
CA THR A 105 -6.96 -0.02 -7.04
C THR A 105 -6.27 0.01 -5.70
N ILE A 106 -5.74 1.18 -5.32
CA ILE A 106 -5.23 1.43 -3.97
C ILE A 106 -6.17 2.41 -3.29
N SER A 107 -6.64 2.06 -2.12
CA SER A 107 -7.55 2.86 -1.33
C SER A 107 -7.00 3.04 0.07
N THR A 108 -7.09 4.26 0.60
CA THR A 108 -6.64 4.56 1.96
C THR A 108 -7.77 5.19 2.74
N GLU A 109 -7.99 4.70 3.95
CA GLU A 109 -9.00 5.20 4.87
C GLU A 109 -8.34 5.67 6.16
N ILE A 110 -8.75 6.85 6.63
CA ILE A 110 -8.28 7.45 7.88
C ILE A 110 -9.50 7.77 8.74
N PRO A 111 -9.47 7.44 10.05
CA PRO A 111 -10.54 7.87 10.95
C PRO A 111 -10.71 9.39 10.91
N SER A 112 -11.93 9.85 10.83
CA SER A 112 -12.25 11.27 10.83
C SER A 112 -13.28 11.54 11.91
N SER A 113 -13.53 12.82 12.20
CA SER A 113 -14.53 13.20 13.18
C SER A 113 -15.12 14.57 12.83
N ARG A 114 -16.14 14.97 13.58
CA ARG A 114 -16.71 16.31 13.45
C ARG A 114 -15.83 17.38 14.09
N ASN A 115 -14.85 16.97 14.90
CA ASN A 115 -13.89 17.89 15.49
C ASN A 115 -13.06 18.53 14.36
N PRO A 116 -13.05 19.88 14.23
CA PRO A 116 -12.34 20.54 13.13
C PRO A 116 -10.85 20.26 13.09
N ALA A 117 -10.19 20.15 14.24
CA ALA A 117 -8.75 19.86 14.29
C ALA A 117 -8.44 18.44 13.78
N LYS A 118 -9.23 17.45 14.20
CA LYS A 118 -9.06 16.08 13.72
C LYS A 118 -9.39 15.96 12.24
N ARG A 119 -10.43 16.65 11.78
CA ARG A 119 -10.81 16.65 10.37
C ARG A 119 -9.74 17.28 9.49
N PHE A 120 -9.14 18.38 9.95
CA PHE A 120 -8.03 19.02 9.24
C PHE A 120 -6.81 18.09 9.17
N ALA A 121 -6.46 17.45 10.29
CA ALA A 121 -5.33 16.50 10.34
C ALA A 121 -5.57 15.32 9.40
N ALA A 122 -6.77 14.77 9.37
CA ALA A 122 -7.12 13.67 8.46
C ALA A 122 -7.01 14.09 7.00
N THR A 123 -7.48 15.30 6.65
CA THR A 123 -7.38 15.83 5.30
C THR A 123 -5.92 15.97 4.86
N LYS A 124 -5.06 16.52 5.72
CA LYS A 124 -3.64 16.69 5.42
C LYS A 124 -2.90 15.39 5.30
N ALA A 125 -3.20 14.42 6.17
CA ALA A 125 -2.62 13.09 6.08
C ALA A 125 -3.04 12.40 4.78
N LEU A 126 -4.32 12.52 4.42
CA LEU A 126 -4.86 11.91 3.20
C LEU A 126 -4.23 12.51 1.94
N GLU A 127 -3.97 13.81 1.92
CA GLU A 127 -3.26 14.45 0.81
C GLU A 127 -1.86 13.86 0.61
N ARG A 128 -1.13 13.67 1.71
CA ARG A 128 0.21 13.05 1.67
C ARG A 128 0.15 11.61 1.22
N MET A 129 -0.83 10.86 1.69
CA MET A 129 -1.01 9.46 1.31
C MET A 129 -1.46 9.32 -0.14
N SER A 130 -2.21 10.30 -0.68
CA SER A 130 -2.56 10.35 -2.10
C SER A 130 -1.32 10.50 -2.97
N LEU A 131 -0.39 11.36 -2.56
CA LEU A 131 0.88 11.53 -3.25
C LEU A 131 1.72 10.25 -3.17
N ALA A 132 1.78 9.65 -2.00
CA ALA A 132 2.47 8.37 -1.81
C ALA A 132 1.87 7.28 -2.69
N ALA A 133 0.54 7.23 -2.82
CA ALA A 133 -0.14 6.26 -3.67
C ALA A 133 0.29 6.37 -5.14
N ARG A 134 0.51 7.58 -5.64
CA ARG A 134 1.02 7.79 -7.00
C ARG A 134 2.40 7.18 -7.18
N PHE A 135 3.30 7.38 -6.24
CA PHE A 135 4.64 6.79 -6.29
C PHE A 135 4.59 5.27 -6.16
N MET A 136 3.73 4.76 -5.30
CA MET A 136 3.58 3.32 -5.09
C MET A 136 3.00 2.64 -6.32
N THR A 137 1.97 3.19 -6.93
CA THR A 137 1.38 2.61 -8.15
C THR A 137 2.33 2.67 -9.33
N THR A 138 3.08 3.76 -9.48
CA THR A 138 4.12 3.88 -10.51
C THR A 138 5.22 2.85 -10.27
N GLY A 139 5.67 2.71 -9.02
CA GLY A 139 6.69 1.72 -8.65
C GLY A 139 6.24 0.29 -8.92
N LEU A 140 5.00 -0.02 -8.59
CA LEU A 140 4.42 -1.34 -8.86
C LEU A 140 4.38 -1.63 -10.36
N ARG A 141 3.97 -0.66 -11.17
CA ARG A 141 3.93 -0.82 -12.63
C ARG A 141 5.34 -1.06 -13.20
N GLN A 142 6.33 -0.30 -12.74
CA GLN A 142 7.71 -0.44 -13.19
C GLN A 142 8.30 -1.78 -12.78
N GLU A 143 8.04 -2.22 -11.56
CA GLU A 143 8.52 -3.52 -11.07
C GLU A 143 7.90 -4.67 -11.86
N ALA A 144 6.61 -4.61 -12.14
CA ALA A 144 5.93 -5.61 -12.96
C ALA A 144 6.53 -5.66 -14.37
N ALA A 145 6.82 -4.50 -14.97
CA ALA A 145 7.45 -4.43 -16.28
C ALA A 145 8.88 -5.01 -16.27
N THR A 146 9.65 -4.72 -15.24
CA THR A 146 11.02 -5.23 -15.07
C THR A 146 11.02 -6.75 -14.95
N ARG A 147 10.17 -7.30 -14.11
CA ARG A 147 10.05 -8.75 -13.93
C ARG A 147 9.58 -9.44 -15.21
N GLY A 148 8.66 -8.81 -15.95
CA GLY A 148 8.20 -9.33 -17.24
C GLY A 148 9.32 -9.44 -18.26
N ARG A 149 10.23 -8.45 -18.31
CA ARG A 149 11.41 -8.47 -19.20
C ARG A 149 12.40 -9.57 -18.81
N GLU A 150 12.59 -9.80 -17.51
CA GLU A 150 13.49 -10.84 -17.02
C GLU A 150 13.01 -12.24 -17.40
N VAL A 151 11.69 -12.47 -17.38
CA VAL A 151 11.10 -13.76 -17.74
C VAL A 151 11.22 -14.06 -19.23
N THR A 152 11.24 -13.02 -20.09
CA THR A 152 11.31 -13.19 -21.55
C THR A 152 12.74 -13.29 -22.09
N GLN A 153 13.75 -13.14 -21.23
CA GLN A 153 15.15 -13.35 -21.57
C GLN A 153 15.55 -14.76 -21.18
#